data_e4363a60b6fadc777466d48ff979d5be
#
_entry.id   e4363a60b6fadc777466d48ff979d5be
#
_cell.length_a   1.000
_cell.length_b   1.000
_cell.length_c   1.000
_cell.angle_alpha   90.00
_cell.angle_beta   90.00
_cell.angle_gamma   90.00
#
_symmetry.space_group_name_H-M   'P 1'
#
loop_
_entity.id
_entity.type
_entity.pdbx_description
1 polymer ?
#
loop_
_entity_poly.entity_id
_entity_poly.type
_entity_poly.pdbx_seq_one_letter_code
_entity_poly.pdbx_strand_id
1 'polypeptide(L)'
;LKVLEALVDGHKDIVWVAHHVGFGSDQFTIKASQDIMTYGISSAPRAMFDRSIVSASEGNRPSFGIGYSVEAGLYNLRPAMEEALARPAFASVGIESAYDAGSRSLTVKVSGERNGLYEQLYKNTNLTVYLIEDSCVSRRQQTGGTAADTIHNNVVRAVLTESLGNAVSWDGDTYAEEFHTTLP
;
A
#
# COMPACT_ATOMS: atom_id res chain seq x y z
N LEU A 1 -12.64 -3.28 -6.40
CA LEU A 1 -11.77 -2.20 -6.92
C LEU A 1 -12.55 -0.92 -7.21
N LYS A 2 -13.68 -0.95 -7.92
CA LYS A 2 -14.51 0.23 -8.23
C LYS A 2 -14.85 1.10 -7.01
N VAL A 3 -14.98 0.52 -5.82
CA VAL A 3 -15.22 1.28 -4.60
C VAL A 3 -14.00 2.11 -4.19
N LEU A 4 -12.79 1.58 -4.34
CA LEU A 4 -11.56 2.31 -4.05
C LEU A 4 -11.32 3.42 -5.08
N GLU A 5 -11.53 3.14 -6.36
CA GLU A 5 -11.46 4.16 -7.42
C GLU A 5 -12.43 5.32 -7.13
N ALA A 6 -13.68 5.01 -6.78
CA ALA A 6 -14.67 6.02 -6.42
C ALA A 6 -14.34 6.76 -5.09
N LEU A 7 -13.62 6.11 -4.17
CA LEU A 7 -13.22 6.72 -2.91
C LEU A 7 -12.09 7.73 -3.10
N VAL A 8 -11.08 7.37 -3.91
CA VAL A 8 -9.88 8.20 -4.11
C VAL A 8 -10.06 9.24 -5.22
N ASP A 9 -11.18 9.19 -5.96
CA ASP A 9 -11.48 10.18 -6.99
C ASP A 9 -11.52 11.59 -6.40
N GLY A 10 -10.68 12.46 -6.92
CA GLY A 10 -10.50 13.83 -6.41
C GLY A 10 -9.55 14.00 -5.22
N HIS A 11 -9.03 12.93 -4.62
CA HIS A 11 -8.05 12.96 -3.53
C HIS A 11 -6.62 12.73 -4.06
N LYS A 12 -5.85 13.79 -4.22
CA LYS A 12 -4.46 13.72 -4.73
C LYS A 12 -3.43 13.28 -3.69
N ASP A 13 -3.80 13.32 -2.45
CA ASP A 13 -3.01 12.99 -1.25
C ASP A 13 -3.17 11.53 -0.81
N ILE A 14 -3.96 10.75 -1.56
CA ILE A 14 -4.14 9.32 -1.30
C ILE A 14 -3.39 8.51 -2.35
N VAL A 15 -2.47 7.67 -1.88
CA VAL A 15 -1.84 6.63 -2.69
C VAL A 15 -2.40 5.28 -2.29
N TRP A 16 -3.12 4.60 -3.19
CA TRP A 16 -3.60 3.26 -2.91
C TRP A 16 -2.77 2.19 -3.61
N VAL A 17 -2.63 1.07 -2.94
CA VAL A 17 -1.79 -0.05 -3.36
C VAL A 17 -2.60 -1.33 -3.31
N ALA A 18 -2.60 -2.10 -4.40
CA ALA A 18 -3.33 -3.35 -4.51
C ALA A 18 -2.41 -4.55 -4.24
N HIS A 19 -2.61 -5.21 -3.11
CA HIS A 19 -1.98 -6.48 -2.80
C HIS A 19 -2.86 -7.64 -3.24
N HIS A 20 -2.35 -8.49 -4.11
CA HIS A 20 -2.97 -9.75 -4.47
C HIS A 20 -2.55 -10.82 -3.48
N VAL A 21 -3.45 -11.22 -2.59
CA VAL A 21 -3.18 -12.21 -1.52
C VAL A 21 -3.87 -13.54 -1.77
N GLY A 22 -3.26 -14.59 -1.29
CA GLY A 22 -3.50 -15.95 -1.70
C GLY A 22 -4.69 -16.68 -1.05
N PHE A 23 -5.92 -16.20 -1.26
CA PHE A 23 -7.12 -17.03 -1.07
C PHE A 23 -7.42 -17.93 -2.30
N GLY A 24 -6.50 -17.98 -3.23
CA GLY A 24 -6.46 -18.75 -4.46
C GLY A 24 -5.18 -18.40 -5.22
N SER A 25 -4.83 -19.14 -6.25
CA SER A 25 -3.67 -18.80 -7.10
C SER A 25 -4.01 -17.64 -8.02
N ASP A 26 -3.37 -16.51 -7.81
CA ASP A 26 -3.41 -15.33 -8.65
C ASP A 26 -2.00 -15.10 -9.21
N GLN A 27 -1.89 -14.78 -10.51
CA GLN A 27 -0.60 -14.54 -11.18
C GLN A 27 0.14 -13.31 -10.66
N PHE A 28 -0.54 -12.42 -9.93
CA PHE A 28 0.02 -11.21 -9.33
C PHE A 28 0.39 -11.38 -7.85
N THR A 29 0.09 -12.54 -7.27
CA THR A 29 0.43 -12.83 -5.88
C THR A 29 1.95 -12.98 -5.73
N ILE A 30 2.55 -12.17 -4.89
CA ILE A 30 3.96 -12.27 -4.49
C ILE A 30 4.07 -12.56 -2.99
N LYS A 31 5.22 -13.08 -2.56
CA LYS A 31 5.46 -13.40 -1.14
C LYS A 31 5.19 -12.21 -0.22
N ALA A 32 5.68 -11.03 -0.57
CA ALA A 32 5.48 -9.83 0.23
C ALA A 32 3.99 -9.46 0.38
N SER A 33 3.16 -9.69 -0.65
CA SER A 33 1.71 -9.51 -0.54
C SER A 33 1.06 -10.55 0.37
N GLN A 34 1.61 -11.74 0.50
CA GLN A 34 1.13 -12.73 1.48
C GLN A 34 1.55 -12.36 2.90
N ASP A 35 2.74 -11.84 3.09
CA ASP A 35 3.26 -11.46 4.41
C ASP A 35 2.43 -10.36 5.08
N ILE A 36 1.76 -9.46 4.33
CA ILE A 36 0.85 -8.47 4.90
C ILE A 36 -0.42 -9.08 5.53
N MET A 37 -0.72 -10.36 5.30
CA MET A 37 -1.85 -11.03 5.95
C MET A 37 -1.74 -11.01 7.48
N THR A 38 -0.54 -10.80 8.02
CA THR A 38 -0.30 -10.60 9.46
C THR A 38 -1.08 -9.41 10.03
N TYR A 39 -1.48 -8.45 9.19
CA TYR A 39 -2.33 -7.32 9.60
C TYR A 39 -3.83 -7.69 9.75
N GLY A 40 -4.14 -8.98 9.79
CA GLY A 40 -5.50 -9.48 10.03
C GLY A 40 -6.32 -9.68 8.77
N ILE A 41 -5.68 -9.87 7.62
CA ILE A 41 -6.35 -10.17 6.37
C ILE A 41 -6.76 -11.64 6.38
N SER A 42 -8.04 -11.92 6.66
CA SER A 42 -8.63 -13.27 6.74
C SER A 42 -9.58 -13.59 5.60
N SER A 43 -9.87 -12.60 4.76
CA SER A 43 -10.75 -12.71 3.58
C SER A 43 -10.39 -11.63 2.56
N ALA A 44 -10.99 -11.66 1.38
CA ALA A 44 -10.90 -10.61 0.37
C ALA A 44 -12.31 -10.27 -0.13
N PRO A 45 -12.61 -9.00 -0.46
CA PRO A 45 -11.73 -7.84 -0.42
C PRO A 45 -11.66 -7.17 0.96
N ARG A 46 -10.48 -6.69 1.34
CA ARG A 46 -10.25 -5.91 2.57
C ARG A 46 -9.42 -4.67 2.27
N ALA A 47 -9.51 -3.67 3.16
CA ALA A 47 -8.69 -2.48 3.11
C ALA A 47 -8.02 -2.21 4.47
N MET A 48 -7.01 -1.37 4.46
CA MET A 48 -6.43 -0.72 5.64
C MET A 48 -5.87 0.64 5.23
N PHE A 49 -5.92 1.61 6.12
CA PHE A 49 -5.33 2.93 5.94
C PHE A 49 -4.06 3.04 6.78
N ASP A 50 -2.93 3.40 6.14
CA ASP A 50 -1.62 3.61 6.77
C ASP A 50 -1.17 2.47 7.70
N ARG A 51 -1.68 1.24 7.49
CA ARG A 51 -1.51 0.08 8.38
C ARG A 51 -1.87 0.37 9.84
N SER A 52 -2.76 1.33 10.05
CA SER A 52 -3.18 1.80 11.36
C SER A 52 -4.60 1.36 11.70
N ILE A 53 -4.90 1.27 12.99
CA ILE A 53 -6.26 1.02 13.44
C ILE A 53 -7.09 2.28 13.22
N VAL A 54 -8.23 2.12 12.59
CA VAL A 54 -9.27 3.13 12.36
C VAL A 54 -10.61 2.64 12.92
N SER A 55 -11.60 3.50 12.96
CA SER A 55 -12.93 3.15 13.48
C SER A 55 -13.59 1.93 12.82
N ALA A 56 -13.28 1.68 11.53
CA ALA A 56 -13.74 0.51 10.79
C ALA A 56 -12.93 -0.77 11.05
N SER A 57 -11.82 -0.69 11.78
CA SER A 57 -10.94 -1.84 12.05
C SER A 57 -11.62 -2.91 12.91
N GLU A 58 -11.29 -4.17 12.66
CA GLU A 58 -11.86 -5.31 13.35
C GLU A 58 -10.96 -5.71 14.56
N GLY A 59 -11.33 -5.29 15.75
CA GLY A 59 -10.56 -5.52 16.96
C GLY A 59 -9.22 -4.75 16.92
N ASN A 60 -8.13 -5.43 17.23
CA ASN A 60 -6.78 -4.84 17.27
C ASN A 60 -6.01 -5.03 15.95
N ARG A 61 -6.71 -5.18 14.84
CA ARG A 61 -6.11 -5.39 13.51
C ARG A 61 -6.47 -4.26 12.57
N PRO A 62 -5.54 -3.69 11.81
CA PRO A 62 -5.82 -2.53 10.97
C PRO A 62 -6.72 -2.84 9.77
N SER A 63 -6.84 -4.11 9.35
CA SER A 63 -7.64 -4.47 8.19
C SER A 63 -9.13 -4.62 8.52
N PHE A 64 -9.99 -4.26 7.57
CA PHE A 64 -11.45 -4.39 7.65
C PHE A 64 -12.06 -4.73 6.29
N GLY A 65 -13.26 -5.33 6.29
CA GLY A 65 -13.98 -5.68 5.07
C GLY A 65 -14.55 -4.45 4.35
N ILE A 66 -14.48 -4.43 3.02
CA ILE A 66 -14.97 -3.31 2.21
C ILE A 66 -16.39 -3.50 1.66
N GLY A 67 -17.03 -4.61 1.92
CA GLY A 67 -18.37 -4.89 1.38
C GLY A 67 -18.37 -5.33 -0.09
N TYR A 68 -19.54 -5.65 -0.61
CA TYR A 68 -19.72 -6.25 -1.93
C TYR A 68 -20.30 -5.28 -2.99
N SER A 69 -20.78 -4.11 -2.59
CA SER A 69 -21.27 -3.08 -3.50
C SER A 69 -20.48 -1.78 -3.33
N VAL A 70 -20.49 -0.92 -4.36
CA VAL A 70 -19.82 0.39 -4.30
C VAL A 70 -20.41 1.24 -3.18
N GLU A 71 -21.74 1.27 -3.05
CA GLU A 71 -22.43 2.06 -2.05
C GLU A 71 -22.10 1.60 -0.62
N ALA A 72 -22.20 0.29 -0.34
CA ALA A 72 -21.85 -0.26 0.97
C ALA A 72 -20.37 -0.06 1.29
N GLY A 73 -19.50 -0.21 0.28
CA GLY A 73 -18.09 0.03 0.44
C GLY A 73 -17.77 1.49 0.77
N LEU A 74 -18.37 2.45 0.06
CA LEU A 74 -18.20 3.87 0.34
C LEU A 74 -18.72 4.26 1.73
N TYR A 75 -19.84 3.68 2.16
CA TYR A 75 -20.37 3.92 3.49
C TYR A 75 -19.40 3.53 4.60
N ASN A 76 -18.70 2.40 4.44
CA ASN A 76 -17.75 1.90 5.44
C ASN A 76 -16.36 2.56 5.33
N LEU A 77 -15.89 2.81 4.11
CA LEU A 77 -14.53 3.28 3.86
C LEU A 77 -14.35 4.78 4.05
N ARG A 78 -15.34 5.58 3.66
CA ARG A 78 -15.21 7.05 3.70
C ARG A 78 -14.92 7.60 5.10
N PRO A 79 -15.65 7.22 6.16
CA PRO A 79 -15.32 7.69 7.52
C PRO A 79 -13.92 7.26 7.97
N ALA A 80 -13.51 6.05 7.63
CA ALA A 80 -12.18 5.53 7.98
C ALA A 80 -11.05 6.27 7.23
N MET A 81 -11.29 6.63 5.97
CA MET A 81 -10.39 7.47 5.19
C MET A 81 -10.27 8.88 5.77
N GLU A 82 -11.40 9.52 6.07
CA GLU A 82 -11.43 10.84 6.68
C GLU A 82 -10.72 10.87 8.04
N GLU A 83 -10.90 9.81 8.84
CA GLU A 83 -10.16 9.62 10.09
C GLU A 83 -8.64 9.51 9.86
N ALA A 84 -8.21 8.75 8.85
CA ALA A 84 -6.79 8.60 8.52
C ALA A 84 -6.19 9.92 8.02
N LEU A 85 -6.88 10.63 7.12
CA LEU A 85 -6.45 11.93 6.58
C LEU A 85 -6.38 13.05 7.64
N ALA A 86 -7.19 12.96 8.69
CA ALA A 86 -7.19 13.94 9.79
C ALA A 86 -5.99 13.76 10.74
N ARG A 87 -5.22 12.68 10.62
CA ARG A 87 -4.06 12.43 11.49
C ARG A 87 -2.90 13.35 11.12
N PRO A 88 -2.22 13.95 12.11
CA PRO A 88 -1.04 14.74 11.84
C PRO A 88 0.11 13.85 11.35
N ALA A 89 0.85 14.32 10.36
CA ALA A 89 2.10 13.70 9.94
C ALA A 89 3.25 14.15 10.85
N PHE A 90 4.01 13.19 11.38
CA PHE A 90 5.17 13.45 12.24
C PHE A 90 6.51 13.18 11.53
N ALA A 91 6.46 12.62 10.33
CA ALA A 91 7.61 12.45 9.44
C ALA A 91 7.18 12.69 7.99
N SER A 92 8.12 13.11 7.18
CA SER A 92 7.96 13.27 5.73
C SER A 92 8.58 12.09 4.97
N VAL A 93 8.13 11.90 3.72
CA VAL A 93 8.70 10.94 2.77
C VAL A 93 8.82 11.61 1.41
N GLY A 94 10.05 11.73 0.91
CA GLY A 94 10.36 12.12 -0.45
C GLY A 94 10.86 10.92 -1.25
N ILE A 95 10.52 10.84 -2.53
CA ILE A 95 10.95 9.77 -3.43
C ILE A 95 11.52 10.39 -4.70
N GLU A 96 12.73 9.96 -5.06
CA GLU A 96 13.36 10.24 -6.35
C GLU A 96 13.69 8.92 -7.03
N SER A 97 13.52 8.86 -8.34
CA SER A 97 13.86 7.65 -9.10
C SER A 97 14.58 7.99 -10.39
N ALA A 98 15.51 7.10 -10.77
CA ALA A 98 16.22 7.14 -12.04
C ALA A 98 16.16 5.76 -12.70
N TYR A 99 15.77 5.72 -13.97
CA TYR A 99 15.64 4.50 -14.74
C TYR A 99 16.56 4.56 -15.97
N ASP A 100 17.42 3.55 -16.13
CA ASP A 100 18.22 3.32 -17.32
C ASP A 100 17.56 2.26 -18.21
N ALA A 101 17.08 2.68 -19.37
CA ALA A 101 16.38 1.78 -20.29
C ALA A 101 17.30 0.76 -20.97
N GLY A 102 18.61 1.06 -21.08
CA GLY A 102 19.59 0.18 -21.70
C GLY A 102 19.93 -1.02 -20.84
N SER A 103 20.15 -0.80 -19.55
CA SER A 103 20.40 -1.83 -18.55
C SER A 103 19.16 -2.31 -17.82
N ARG A 104 18.02 -1.63 -18.01
CA ARG A 104 16.76 -1.82 -17.26
C ARG A 104 16.91 -1.65 -15.76
N SER A 105 17.97 -0.95 -15.32
CA SER A 105 18.18 -0.68 -13.91
C SER A 105 17.38 0.51 -13.41
N LEU A 106 16.79 0.34 -12.25
CA LEU A 106 16.03 1.35 -11.51
C LEU A 106 16.76 1.64 -10.21
N THR A 107 17.08 2.90 -9.99
CA THR A 107 17.52 3.42 -8.69
C THR A 107 16.41 4.21 -8.05
N VAL A 108 16.11 3.95 -6.78
CA VAL A 108 15.10 4.66 -5.99
C VAL A 108 15.77 5.21 -4.75
N LYS A 109 15.67 6.52 -4.56
CA LYS A 109 16.12 7.21 -3.34
C LYS A 109 14.89 7.62 -2.54
N VAL A 110 14.89 7.28 -1.26
CA VAL A 110 13.84 7.66 -0.32
C VAL A 110 14.48 8.44 0.80
N SER A 111 13.95 9.62 1.09
CA SER A 111 14.46 10.49 2.15
C SER A 111 13.33 11.21 2.86
N GLY A 112 13.61 11.73 4.05
CA GLY A 112 12.63 12.50 4.79
C GLY A 112 13.18 13.02 6.11
N GLU A 113 12.29 13.69 6.82
CA GLU A 113 12.55 14.33 8.11
C GLU A 113 11.47 13.92 9.11
N ARG A 114 11.81 13.88 10.38
CA ARG A 114 10.88 13.69 11.49
C ARG A 114 10.87 14.91 12.40
N ASN A 115 9.77 15.16 13.08
CA ASN A 115 9.72 16.18 14.15
C ASN A 115 9.98 15.53 15.52
N GLY A 116 10.22 16.38 16.54
CA GLY A 116 10.56 15.91 17.88
C GLY A 116 9.48 15.09 18.61
N LEU A 117 8.23 15.06 18.12
CA LEU A 117 7.17 14.21 18.65
C LEU A 117 7.24 12.78 18.09
N TYR A 118 7.87 12.60 16.93
CA TYR A 118 7.97 11.30 16.27
C TYR A 118 8.60 10.24 17.17
N GLU A 119 9.75 10.52 17.77
CA GLU A 119 10.44 9.58 18.66
C GLU A 119 9.65 9.20 19.93
N GLN A 120 8.80 10.12 20.40
CA GLN A 120 7.95 9.86 21.54
C GLN A 120 6.80 8.89 21.20
N LEU A 121 6.30 8.97 19.96
CA LEU A 121 5.16 8.19 19.50
C LEU A 121 5.56 6.87 18.82
N TYR A 122 6.69 6.86 18.10
CA TYR A 122 7.12 5.74 17.26
C TYR A 122 8.56 5.34 17.58
N LYS A 123 8.73 4.20 18.23
CA LYS A 123 10.07 3.70 18.64
C LYS A 123 10.74 2.82 17.58
N ASN A 124 9.95 2.10 16.79
CA ASN A 124 10.44 1.17 15.78
C ASN A 124 9.68 1.43 14.48
N THR A 125 10.32 2.15 13.57
CA THR A 125 9.70 2.48 12.28
C THR A 125 10.42 1.76 11.17
N ASN A 126 9.66 1.17 10.28
CA ASN A 126 10.16 0.50 9.10
C ASN A 126 9.74 1.28 7.83
N LEU A 127 10.66 1.36 6.89
CA LEU A 127 10.41 1.83 5.53
C LEU A 127 10.12 0.63 4.64
N THR A 128 8.98 0.65 3.94
CA THR A 128 8.67 -0.32 2.89
C THR A 128 8.57 0.41 1.55
N VAL A 129 9.32 -0.07 0.56
CA VAL A 129 9.34 0.51 -0.79
C VAL A 129 8.73 -0.49 -1.76
N TYR A 130 7.60 -0.13 -2.35
CA TYR A 130 6.87 -0.94 -3.33
C TYR A 130 7.14 -0.47 -4.75
N LEU A 131 7.31 -1.43 -5.65
CA LEU A 131 7.15 -1.22 -7.08
C LEU A 131 5.72 -1.64 -7.45
N ILE A 132 4.95 -0.70 -7.98
CA ILE A 132 3.58 -0.94 -8.42
C ILE A 132 3.46 -0.83 -9.93
N GLU A 133 2.51 -1.55 -10.51
CA GLU A 133 2.25 -1.57 -11.94
C GLU A 133 0.76 -1.35 -12.20
N ASP A 134 0.48 -0.54 -13.21
CA ASP A 134 -0.86 -0.31 -13.73
C ASP A 134 -1.12 -1.13 -14.98
N SER A 135 -2.39 -1.26 -15.33
CA SER A 135 -2.85 -1.95 -16.54
C SER A 135 -2.43 -3.42 -16.62
N CYS A 136 -2.24 -4.06 -15.48
CA CYS A 136 -1.98 -5.48 -15.40
C CYS A 136 -3.21 -6.27 -15.86
N VAL A 137 -3.07 -7.15 -16.86
CA VAL A 137 -4.19 -7.91 -17.41
C VAL A 137 -4.22 -9.33 -16.85
N SER A 138 -5.33 -9.71 -16.24
CA SER A 138 -5.61 -11.09 -15.83
C SER A 138 -7.01 -11.51 -16.25
N ARG A 139 -7.12 -12.70 -16.85
CA ARG A 139 -8.42 -13.31 -17.14
C ARG A 139 -9.01 -14.05 -15.96
N ARG A 140 -8.22 -14.33 -14.94
CA ARG A 140 -8.66 -14.96 -13.68
C ARG A 140 -9.13 -13.88 -12.73
N GLN A 141 -10.37 -13.50 -12.88
CA GLN A 141 -10.94 -12.41 -12.16
C GLN A 141 -11.87 -12.83 -11.04
N GLN A 142 -12.16 -11.82 -10.25
CA GLN A 142 -13.08 -11.84 -9.14
C GLN A 142 -14.38 -12.55 -9.49
N THR A 143 -14.92 -13.32 -8.57
CA THR A 143 -16.26 -13.94 -8.72
C THR A 143 -17.29 -12.86 -9.07
N GLY A 144 -17.96 -13.00 -10.19
CA GLY A 144 -18.95 -12.04 -10.68
C GLY A 144 -18.38 -10.86 -11.49
N GLY A 145 -17.08 -10.85 -11.79
CA GLY A 145 -16.45 -9.83 -12.65
C GLY A 145 -16.87 -9.95 -14.12
N THR A 146 -16.83 -8.83 -14.81
CA THR A 146 -17.08 -8.73 -16.26
C THR A 146 -15.77 -8.75 -17.05
N ALA A 147 -15.83 -8.83 -18.38
CA ALA A 147 -14.64 -8.72 -19.23
C ALA A 147 -13.87 -7.38 -19.05
N ALA A 148 -14.57 -6.32 -18.62
CA ALA A 148 -13.95 -5.02 -18.28
C ALA A 148 -13.15 -5.07 -16.97
N ASP A 149 -13.40 -6.04 -16.09
CA ASP A 149 -12.73 -6.19 -14.81
C ASP A 149 -11.43 -7.04 -14.91
N THR A 150 -10.87 -7.17 -16.11
CA THR A 150 -9.63 -7.90 -16.37
C THR A 150 -8.37 -7.05 -16.20
N ILE A 151 -8.52 -5.73 -16.05
CA ILE A 151 -7.43 -4.77 -15.88
C ILE A 151 -7.31 -4.43 -14.40
N HIS A 152 -6.09 -4.58 -13.87
CA HIS A 152 -5.76 -4.25 -12.49
C HIS A 152 -4.75 -3.11 -12.47
N ASN A 153 -5.00 -2.12 -11.63
CA ASN A 153 -4.13 -0.98 -11.41
C ASN A 153 -3.54 -1.01 -10.00
N ASN A 154 -2.44 -0.29 -9.81
CA ASN A 154 -1.71 -0.16 -8.55
C ASN A 154 -1.29 -1.52 -7.94
N VAL A 155 -1.01 -2.50 -8.79
CA VAL A 155 -0.65 -3.86 -8.36
C VAL A 155 0.78 -3.89 -7.84
N VAL A 156 1.00 -4.38 -6.63
CA VAL A 156 2.35 -4.59 -6.10
C VAL A 156 3.04 -5.70 -6.86
N ARG A 157 4.15 -5.38 -7.54
CA ARG A 157 4.93 -6.32 -8.35
C ARG A 157 6.24 -6.71 -7.69
N ALA A 158 6.82 -5.82 -6.91
CA ALA A 158 8.02 -6.09 -6.14
C ALA A 158 8.07 -5.23 -4.88
N VAL A 159 8.89 -5.64 -3.94
CA VAL A 159 9.26 -4.87 -2.75
C VAL A 159 10.78 -4.76 -2.74
N LEU A 160 11.30 -3.54 -2.63
CA LEU A 160 12.74 -3.26 -2.64
C LEU A 160 13.37 -3.37 -1.24
N THR A 161 12.54 -3.58 -0.22
CA THR A 161 12.89 -3.83 1.18
C THR A 161 12.49 -5.24 1.57
N GLU A 162 12.64 -5.59 2.84
CA GLU A 162 11.90 -6.73 3.41
C GLU A 162 10.38 -6.50 3.28
N SER A 163 9.60 -7.57 3.29
CA SER A 163 8.14 -7.52 3.04
C SER A 163 7.38 -6.56 3.95
N LEU A 164 7.81 -6.42 5.21
CA LEU A 164 7.22 -5.52 6.20
C LEU A 164 8.11 -4.29 6.48
N GLY A 165 9.11 -4.09 5.63
CA GLY A 165 10.02 -2.95 5.66
C GLY A 165 11.32 -3.20 6.43
N ASN A 166 12.32 -2.39 6.12
CA ASN A 166 13.60 -2.32 6.83
C ASN A 166 13.51 -1.24 7.92
N ALA A 167 14.20 -1.43 9.03
CA ALA A 167 14.30 -0.40 10.06
C ALA A 167 14.94 0.86 9.48
N VAL A 168 14.32 2.01 9.72
CA VAL A 168 14.83 3.31 9.26
C VAL A 168 16.04 3.71 10.09
N SER A 169 17.16 4.02 9.41
CA SER A 169 18.37 4.55 10.04
C SER A 169 18.31 6.08 10.04
N TRP A 170 18.04 6.65 11.23
CA TRP A 170 17.97 8.09 11.41
C TRP A 170 19.36 8.70 11.65
N ASP A 171 19.68 9.76 10.89
CA ASP A 171 20.82 10.63 11.17
C ASP A 171 20.28 11.97 11.72
N GLY A 172 20.29 12.10 13.05
CA GLY A 172 19.52 13.13 13.73
C GLY A 172 18.03 13.02 13.42
N ASP A 173 17.47 14.04 12.79
CA ASP A 173 16.05 14.10 12.41
C ASP A 173 15.79 13.76 10.94
N THR A 174 16.82 13.34 10.19
CA THR A 174 16.71 13.02 8.77
C THR A 174 17.02 11.54 8.51
N TYR A 175 16.56 11.03 7.37
CA TYR A 175 16.99 9.73 6.84
C TYR A 175 17.12 9.81 5.31
N ALA A 176 17.98 8.95 4.76
CA ALA A 176 18.08 8.74 3.33
C ALA A 176 18.51 7.29 3.06
N GLU A 177 17.77 6.61 2.21
CA GLU A 177 18.01 5.23 1.78
C GLU A 177 18.02 5.15 0.27
N GLU A 178 18.87 4.30 -0.30
CA GLU A 178 18.94 4.08 -1.74
C GLU A 178 18.76 2.61 -2.07
N PHE A 179 17.90 2.32 -3.05
CA PHE A 179 17.55 0.97 -3.50
C PHE A 179 17.85 0.83 -4.98
N HIS A 180 18.34 -0.36 -5.37
CA HIS A 180 18.60 -0.69 -6.76
C HIS A 180 17.89 -1.98 -7.14
N THR A 181 17.31 -2.01 -8.33
CA THR A 181 16.73 -3.22 -8.91
C THR A 181 16.82 -3.21 -10.43
N THR A 182 16.65 -4.37 -11.04
CA THR A 182 16.51 -4.49 -12.50
C THR A 182 15.07 -4.89 -12.80
N LEU A 183 14.42 -4.12 -13.65
CA LEU A 183 13.04 -4.42 -14.06
C LEU A 183 13.00 -5.63 -15.03
N PRO A 184 11.99 -6.49 -14.95
CA PRO A 184 11.86 -7.68 -15.80
C PRO A 184 11.63 -7.38 -17.28
#